data_71d68848aebf3100adea208d82506f72
#
_entry.id   71d68848aebf3100adea208d82506f72
#
_cell.length_a   1.000
_cell.length_b   1.000
_cell.length_c   1.000
_cell.angle_alpha   90.00
_cell.angle_beta   90.00
_cell.angle_gamma   90.00
#
_symmetry.space_group_name_H-M   'P 1'
#
loop_
_entity.id
_entity.type
_entity.pdbx_description
1 polymer ?
#
loop_
_entity_poly.entity_id
_entity_poly.type
_entity_poly.pdbx_seq_one_letter_code
_entity_poly.pdbx_strand_id
1 'polypeptide(L)'
;DTISTNSQGRFRITFNDSTTVNITENSRLLVDDFVYDGGGKTKGKLGLRVALGTVRYASGKVAKTNPRGVNIRTPTATIAVRGTDFVMSVDEAGRSTVVLVPECYNELDITKQTAQCPTGMIEVITASGVVTLNQPFQATVVENNFAPPAPPVVVNPLMKALDNNVQLVSLETD
;
A
#
# COMPACT_ATOMS: atom_id res chain seq x y z
N ASP A 1 -4.61 12.44 -12.59
CA ASP A 1 -4.18 13.49 -11.65
C ASP A 1 -2.89 13.10 -10.96
N THR A 2 -2.00 14.07 -10.76
CA THR A 2 -0.73 13.85 -10.05
C THR A 2 -0.74 14.65 -8.75
N ILE A 3 -0.30 14.00 -7.69
CA ILE A 3 -0.15 14.59 -6.36
C ILE A 3 1.32 14.49 -5.97
N SER A 4 1.90 15.63 -5.64
CA SER A 4 3.27 15.70 -5.14
C SER A 4 3.30 16.42 -3.80
N THR A 5 4.10 15.91 -2.88
CA THR A 5 4.32 16.52 -1.58
C THR A 5 5.76 17.00 -1.48
N ASN A 6 5.95 18.07 -0.71
CA ASN A 6 7.29 18.61 -0.42
C ASN A 6 7.84 18.04 0.90
N SER A 7 8.95 18.59 1.37
CA SER A 7 9.65 18.12 2.58
C SER A 7 8.85 18.20 3.89
N GLN A 8 7.73 18.91 3.90
CA GLN A 8 6.86 19.04 5.08
C GLN A 8 5.41 18.69 4.76
N GLY A 9 5.18 18.24 3.52
CA GLY A 9 3.84 17.95 3.03
C GLY A 9 3.38 16.55 3.43
N ARG A 10 2.15 16.47 3.94
CA ARG A 10 1.43 15.21 4.14
C ARG A 10 0.05 15.37 3.56
N PHE A 11 -0.48 14.32 2.98
CA PHE A 11 -1.77 14.39 2.30
C PHE A 11 -2.55 13.09 2.50
N ARG A 12 -3.86 13.24 2.68
CA ARG A 12 -4.79 12.11 2.72
C ARG A 12 -5.81 12.26 1.62
N ILE A 13 -5.99 11.22 0.82
CA ILE A 13 -7.05 11.12 -0.15
C ILE A 13 -8.07 10.12 0.37
N THR A 14 -9.34 10.51 0.35
CA THR A 14 -10.46 9.60 0.58
C THR A 14 -11.29 9.54 -0.69
N PHE A 15 -11.35 8.37 -1.31
CA PHE A 15 -12.17 8.14 -2.49
C PHE A 15 -13.63 7.86 -2.10
N ASN A 16 -14.54 8.03 -3.04
CA ASN A 16 -15.97 7.84 -2.78
C ASN A 16 -16.36 6.41 -2.40
N ASP A 17 -15.52 5.44 -2.69
CA ASP A 17 -15.69 4.03 -2.27
C ASP A 17 -15.10 3.75 -0.86
N SER A 18 -14.67 4.77 -0.16
CA SER A 18 -13.99 4.73 1.14
C SER A 18 -12.55 4.21 1.10
N THR A 19 -11.95 4.01 -0.07
CA THR A 19 -10.51 3.80 -0.16
C THR A 19 -9.77 5.02 0.39
N THR A 20 -8.78 4.80 1.23
CA THR A 20 -7.97 5.86 1.81
C THR A 20 -6.51 5.69 1.42
N VAL A 21 -5.87 6.77 1.04
CA VAL A 21 -4.46 6.80 0.68
C VAL A 21 -3.79 7.93 1.45
N ASN A 22 -2.88 7.57 2.36
CA ASN A 22 -2.06 8.53 3.10
C ASN A 22 -0.70 8.64 2.42
N ILE A 23 -0.28 9.87 2.14
CA ILE A 23 0.94 10.19 1.42
C ILE A 23 1.83 11.02 2.34
N THR A 24 3.11 10.64 2.42
CA THR A 24 4.09 11.36 3.25
C THR A 24 4.79 12.47 2.49
N GLU A 25 5.75 13.09 3.15
CA GLU A 25 6.63 14.08 2.54
C GLU A 25 7.47 13.50 1.39
N ASN A 26 7.85 14.34 0.46
CA ASN A 26 8.72 14.01 -0.68
C ASN A 26 8.19 12.85 -1.54
N SER A 27 6.88 12.80 -1.73
CA SER A 27 6.23 11.71 -2.44
C SER A 27 5.57 12.18 -3.72
N ARG A 28 5.42 11.26 -4.68
CA ARG A 28 4.68 11.49 -5.92
C ARG A 28 3.77 10.32 -6.20
N LEU A 29 2.48 10.61 -6.28
CA LEU A 29 1.42 9.66 -6.57
C LEU A 29 0.63 10.12 -7.79
N LEU A 30 0.34 9.20 -8.68
CA LEU A 30 -0.54 9.43 -9.83
C LEU A 30 -1.82 8.61 -9.66
N VAL A 31 -2.95 9.27 -9.79
CA VAL A 31 -4.25 8.59 -9.92
C VAL A 31 -4.54 8.46 -11.41
N ASP A 32 -4.43 7.23 -11.92
CA ASP A 32 -4.61 6.95 -13.34
C ASP A 32 -6.09 6.75 -13.70
N ASP A 33 -6.83 6.09 -12.81
CA ASP A 33 -8.22 5.73 -13.06
C ASP A 33 -8.97 5.57 -11.74
N PHE A 34 -10.20 6.07 -11.70
CA PHE A 34 -11.12 5.81 -10.59
C PHE A 34 -12.55 5.83 -11.12
N VAL A 35 -13.21 4.69 -11.00
CA VAL A 35 -14.63 4.55 -11.34
C VAL A 35 -15.33 3.86 -10.18
N TYR A 36 -16.35 4.48 -9.64
CA TYR A 36 -17.18 3.90 -8.60
C TYR A 36 -18.60 4.43 -8.70
N ASP A 37 -19.56 3.53 -8.84
CA ASP A 37 -20.97 3.82 -8.66
C ASP A 37 -21.52 3.06 -7.45
N GLY A 38 -22.13 3.77 -6.53
CA GLY A 38 -22.66 3.17 -5.30
C GLY A 38 -23.83 2.20 -5.54
N GLY A 39 -24.37 2.14 -6.76
CA GLY A 39 -25.49 1.27 -7.13
C GLY A 39 -25.11 -0.09 -7.67
N GLY A 40 -23.83 -0.37 -7.84
CA GLY A 40 -23.33 -1.67 -8.28
C GLY A 40 -23.59 -2.01 -9.75
N LYS A 41 -24.00 -1.03 -10.55
CA LYS A 41 -24.27 -1.21 -12.00
C LYS A 41 -23.00 -1.27 -12.84
N THR A 42 -21.95 -0.60 -12.39
CA THR A 42 -20.65 -0.54 -13.07
C THR A 42 -19.59 -1.17 -12.19
N LYS A 43 -18.75 -2.00 -12.76
CA LYS A 43 -17.59 -2.54 -12.04
C LYS A 43 -16.63 -1.40 -11.69
N GLY A 44 -16.34 -1.24 -10.40
CA GLY A 44 -15.42 -0.22 -9.93
C GLY A 44 -13.99 -0.48 -10.41
N LYS A 45 -13.24 0.60 -10.57
CA LYS A 45 -11.82 0.59 -10.92
C LYS A 45 -11.06 1.59 -10.10
N LEU A 46 -9.83 1.26 -9.76
CA LEU A 46 -8.88 2.15 -9.11
C LEU A 46 -7.48 1.86 -9.64
N GLY A 47 -6.87 2.84 -10.28
CA GLY A 47 -5.49 2.77 -10.75
C GLY A 47 -4.63 3.81 -10.06
N LEU A 48 -3.59 3.37 -9.38
CA LEU A 48 -2.63 4.23 -8.69
C LEU A 48 -1.21 3.88 -9.12
N ARG A 49 -0.36 4.91 -9.27
CA ARG A 49 1.08 4.73 -9.44
C ARG A 49 1.83 5.55 -8.39
N VAL A 50 2.66 4.88 -7.61
CA VAL A 50 3.58 5.53 -6.68
C VAL A 50 4.93 5.64 -7.36
N ALA A 51 5.33 6.86 -7.73
CA ALA A 51 6.58 7.10 -8.43
C ALA A 51 7.74 7.33 -7.46
N LEU A 52 7.47 7.88 -6.29
CA LEU A 52 8.47 8.19 -5.28
C LEU A 52 7.80 8.35 -3.91
N GLY A 53 8.54 8.03 -2.84
CA GLY A 53 8.11 8.27 -1.47
C GLY A 53 7.28 7.13 -0.93
N THR A 54 6.52 7.40 0.11
CA THR A 54 5.84 6.33 0.83
C THR A 54 4.36 6.64 1.00
N VAL A 55 3.58 5.58 0.85
CA VAL A 55 2.13 5.63 0.78
C VAL A 55 1.56 4.49 1.60
N ARG A 56 0.57 4.79 2.43
CA ARG A 56 -0.29 3.78 3.05
C ARG A 56 -1.62 3.72 2.32
N TYR A 57 -1.96 2.54 1.87
CA TYR A 57 -3.22 2.24 1.20
C TYR A 57 -4.13 1.45 2.14
N ALA A 58 -5.37 1.90 2.26
CA ALA A 58 -6.43 1.18 2.99
C ALA A 58 -7.58 0.91 2.03
N SER A 59 -7.92 -0.37 1.86
CA SER A 59 -8.89 -0.83 0.89
C SER A 59 -10.31 -0.33 1.16
N GLY A 60 -10.97 0.10 0.11
CA GLY A 60 -12.37 0.48 0.09
C GLY A 60 -13.26 -0.57 -0.59
N LYS A 61 -14.43 -0.12 -1.04
CA LYS A 61 -15.45 -1.01 -1.61
C LYS A 61 -15.06 -1.59 -2.96
N VAL A 62 -14.32 -0.85 -3.80
CA VAL A 62 -13.86 -1.35 -5.11
C VAL A 62 -13.00 -2.60 -4.92
N ALA A 63 -12.04 -2.58 -4.02
CA ALA A 63 -11.19 -3.75 -3.77
C ALA A 63 -11.96 -4.96 -3.25
N LYS A 64 -13.02 -4.75 -2.49
CA LYS A 64 -13.86 -5.81 -1.93
C LYS A 64 -14.82 -6.41 -2.96
N THR A 65 -15.36 -5.60 -3.86
CA THR A 65 -16.36 -6.03 -4.85
C THR A 65 -15.77 -6.39 -6.20
N ASN A 66 -14.69 -5.77 -6.59
CA ASN A 66 -13.99 -6.04 -7.85
C ASN A 66 -12.47 -5.96 -7.63
N PRO A 67 -11.83 -6.94 -6.97
CA PRO A 67 -10.39 -6.90 -6.72
C PRO A 67 -9.54 -6.73 -7.98
N ARG A 68 -10.00 -7.28 -9.10
CA ARG A 68 -9.31 -7.14 -10.40
C ARG A 68 -9.35 -5.71 -10.96
N GLY A 69 -10.23 -4.88 -10.43
CA GLY A 69 -10.34 -3.47 -10.80
C GLY A 69 -9.32 -2.58 -10.09
N VAL A 70 -8.62 -3.09 -9.09
CA VAL A 70 -7.58 -2.35 -8.37
C VAL A 70 -6.22 -2.67 -8.96
N ASN A 71 -5.53 -1.64 -9.46
CA ASN A 71 -4.22 -1.75 -10.08
C ASN A 71 -3.30 -0.71 -9.45
N ILE A 72 -2.35 -1.18 -8.65
CA ILE A 72 -1.39 -0.33 -7.96
C ILE A 72 0.01 -0.67 -8.47
N ARG A 73 0.76 0.33 -8.90
CA ARG A 73 2.07 0.17 -9.52
C ARG A 73 3.12 1.04 -8.86
N THR A 74 4.32 0.51 -8.85
CA THR A 74 5.56 1.24 -8.60
C THR A 74 6.45 1.15 -9.87
N PRO A 75 7.60 1.83 -9.92
CA PRO A 75 8.51 1.67 -11.05
C PRO A 75 9.03 0.23 -11.25
N THR A 76 9.01 -0.58 -10.20
CA THR A 76 9.59 -1.94 -10.22
C THR A 76 8.57 -3.06 -10.10
N ALA A 77 7.34 -2.78 -9.64
CA ALA A 77 6.37 -3.85 -9.36
C ALA A 77 4.94 -3.44 -9.63
N THR A 78 4.09 -4.43 -9.81
CA THR A 78 2.64 -4.31 -9.75
C THR A 78 2.13 -5.01 -8.49
N ILE A 79 1.20 -4.38 -7.80
CA ILE A 79 0.62 -4.90 -6.56
C ILE A 79 -0.85 -5.22 -6.81
N ALA A 80 -1.20 -6.50 -6.69
CA ALA A 80 -2.57 -6.96 -6.76
C ALA A 80 -3.14 -7.06 -5.35
N VAL A 81 -4.26 -6.37 -5.11
CA VAL A 81 -4.84 -6.17 -3.78
C VAL A 81 -6.16 -6.93 -3.67
N ARG A 82 -6.33 -7.64 -2.57
CA ARG A 82 -7.59 -8.34 -2.25
C ARG A 82 -8.11 -7.86 -0.89
N GLY A 83 -8.64 -6.63 -0.86
CA GLY A 83 -9.30 -6.09 0.32
C GLY A 83 -8.43 -6.04 1.56
N THR A 84 -7.28 -5.40 1.49
CA THR A 84 -6.33 -5.30 2.59
C THR A 84 -5.66 -3.93 2.64
N ASP A 85 -4.96 -3.69 3.72
CA ASP A 85 -4.14 -2.50 3.93
C ASP A 85 -2.67 -2.84 3.76
N PHE A 86 -1.91 -1.94 3.20
CA PHE A 86 -0.46 -2.09 3.08
C PHE A 86 0.25 -0.74 2.96
N VAL A 87 1.54 -0.78 3.24
CA VAL A 87 2.44 0.37 3.08
C VAL A 87 3.41 0.04 1.95
N MET A 88 3.67 0.98 1.07
CA MET A 88 4.71 0.86 0.06
C MET A 88 5.60 2.09 0.05
N SER A 89 6.88 1.86 -0.16
CA SER A 89 7.90 2.88 -0.24
C SER A 89 8.70 2.70 -1.50
N VAL A 90 8.92 3.80 -2.22
CA VAL A 90 9.70 3.83 -3.46
C VAL A 90 10.82 4.84 -3.29
N ASP A 91 12.06 4.42 -3.45
CA ASP A 91 13.22 5.30 -3.38
C ASP A 91 13.52 5.96 -4.74
N GLU A 92 14.52 6.79 -4.77
CA GLU A 92 14.90 7.54 -5.97
C GLU A 92 15.40 6.63 -7.12
N ALA A 93 15.91 5.45 -6.79
CA ALA A 93 16.31 4.45 -7.78
C ALA A 93 15.13 3.59 -8.28
N GLY A 94 13.93 3.76 -7.72
CA GLY A 94 12.76 2.98 -8.07
C GLY A 94 12.60 1.69 -7.27
N ARG A 95 13.52 1.40 -6.38
CA ARG A 95 13.43 0.25 -5.48
C ARG A 95 12.19 0.36 -4.61
N SER A 96 11.40 -0.71 -4.56
CA SER A 96 10.13 -0.72 -3.86
C SER A 96 10.18 -1.65 -2.65
N THR A 97 9.62 -1.19 -1.55
CA THR A 97 9.39 -2.01 -0.36
C THR A 97 7.89 -2.04 -0.09
N VAL A 98 7.35 -3.22 0.13
CA VAL A 98 5.91 -3.41 0.37
C VAL A 98 5.72 -4.18 1.66
N VAL A 99 4.89 -3.66 2.56
CA VAL A 99 4.60 -4.26 3.87
C VAL A 99 3.09 -4.43 4.02
N LEU A 100 2.65 -5.66 4.28
CA LEU A 100 1.25 -5.96 4.57
C LEU A 100 0.92 -5.56 6.00
N VAL A 101 -0.15 -4.80 6.18
CA VAL A 101 -0.55 -4.26 7.48
C VAL A 101 -1.95 -4.78 7.83
N PRO A 102 -2.22 -5.23 9.06
CA PRO A 102 -3.57 -5.55 9.51
C PRO A 102 -4.51 -4.35 9.40
N GLU A 103 -5.76 -4.58 9.01
CA GLU A 103 -6.74 -3.50 8.79
C GLU A 103 -6.94 -2.59 10.00
N CYS A 104 -6.85 -3.14 11.20
CA CYS A 104 -7.01 -2.38 12.43
C CYS A 104 -5.68 -1.98 13.08
N TYR A 105 -4.58 -2.03 12.34
CA TYR A 105 -3.30 -1.61 12.88
C TYR A 105 -3.32 -0.14 13.24
N ASN A 106 -3.10 0.13 14.51
CA ASN A 106 -2.90 1.47 15.04
C ASN A 106 -1.66 1.45 15.91
N GLU A 107 -0.68 2.25 15.57
CA GLU A 107 0.60 2.33 16.29
C GLU A 107 0.43 2.71 17.76
N LEU A 108 -0.63 3.48 18.09
CA LEU A 108 -0.88 3.91 19.47
C LEU A 108 -1.42 2.80 20.38
N ASP A 109 -1.93 1.73 19.81
CA ASP A 109 -2.52 0.64 20.58
C ASP A 109 -2.12 -0.71 20.01
N ILE A 110 -0.86 -1.06 20.23
CA ILE A 110 -0.31 -2.34 19.77
C ILE A 110 -0.96 -3.55 20.44
N THR A 111 -1.65 -3.36 21.57
CA THR A 111 -2.30 -4.47 22.27
C THR A 111 -3.54 -4.96 21.54
N LYS A 112 -4.15 -4.15 20.70
CA LYS A 112 -5.33 -4.52 19.90
C LYS A 112 -4.97 -5.24 18.60
N GLN A 113 -3.70 -5.40 18.31
CA GLN A 113 -3.23 -5.84 16.99
C GLN A 113 -3.21 -7.34 16.78
N THR A 114 -3.46 -8.16 17.79
CA THR A 114 -2.90 -9.51 17.73
C THR A 114 -3.84 -10.62 17.31
N ALA A 115 -5.09 -10.62 17.68
CA ALA A 115 -5.89 -11.83 17.46
C ALA A 115 -7.16 -11.64 16.65
N GLN A 116 -7.62 -10.43 16.49
CA GLN A 116 -8.93 -10.14 15.90
C GLN A 116 -8.90 -9.19 14.70
N CYS A 117 -7.70 -8.76 14.29
CA CYS A 117 -7.52 -7.90 13.14
C CYS A 117 -7.45 -8.73 11.86
N PRO A 118 -8.42 -8.60 10.96
CA PRO A 118 -8.29 -9.27 9.68
C PRO A 118 -7.06 -8.75 8.94
N THR A 119 -6.29 -9.69 8.42
CA THR A 119 -5.19 -9.41 7.49
C THR A 119 -5.60 -9.98 6.15
N GLY A 120 -5.57 -9.15 5.12
CA GLY A 120 -5.87 -9.59 3.78
C GLY A 120 -4.68 -10.26 3.11
N MET A 121 -4.67 -10.21 1.79
CA MET A 121 -3.61 -10.76 0.97
C MET A 121 -3.27 -9.78 -0.13
N ILE A 122 -1.98 -9.64 -0.41
CA ILE A 122 -1.49 -8.94 -1.59
C ILE A 122 -0.48 -9.80 -2.34
N GLU A 123 -0.42 -9.61 -3.64
CA GLU A 123 0.59 -10.21 -4.50
C GLU A 123 1.47 -9.10 -5.06
N VAL A 124 2.77 -9.25 -4.93
CA VAL A 124 3.77 -8.33 -5.49
C VAL A 124 4.39 -9.00 -6.71
N ILE A 125 4.24 -8.38 -7.87
CA ILE A 125 4.47 -9.01 -9.16
C ILE A 125 5.53 -8.23 -9.93
N THR A 126 6.51 -8.95 -10.45
CA THR A 126 7.47 -8.46 -11.45
C THR A 126 7.42 -9.34 -12.69
N ALA A 127 8.20 -9.00 -13.73
CA ALA A 127 8.33 -9.84 -14.91
C ALA A 127 8.91 -11.23 -14.60
N SER A 128 9.63 -11.38 -13.48
CA SER A 128 10.37 -12.60 -13.14
C SER A 128 9.75 -13.41 -12.00
N GLY A 129 8.70 -12.92 -11.35
CA GLY A 129 8.07 -13.69 -10.30
C GLY A 129 6.98 -12.98 -9.54
N VAL A 130 6.37 -13.70 -8.62
CA VAL A 130 5.30 -13.24 -7.75
C VAL A 130 5.61 -13.65 -6.33
N VAL A 131 5.46 -12.71 -5.39
CA VAL A 131 5.51 -12.99 -3.95
C VAL A 131 4.15 -12.64 -3.35
N THR A 132 3.63 -13.55 -2.55
CA THR A 132 2.37 -13.37 -1.82
C THR A 132 2.66 -12.98 -0.39
N LEU A 133 2.05 -11.89 0.07
CA LEU A 133 2.05 -11.48 1.47
C LEU A 133 0.65 -11.75 2.04
N ASN A 134 0.56 -12.59 3.06
CA ASN A 134 -0.71 -13.01 3.65
C ASN A 134 -0.69 -13.10 5.17
N GLN A 135 0.38 -12.66 5.80
CA GLN A 135 0.50 -12.58 7.26
C GLN A 135 0.80 -11.14 7.69
N PRO A 136 0.36 -10.76 8.90
CA PRO A 136 0.63 -9.42 9.43
C PRO A 136 2.12 -9.08 9.38
N PHE A 137 2.42 -7.89 8.86
CA PHE A 137 3.78 -7.34 8.78
C PHE A 137 4.77 -8.14 7.93
N GLN A 138 4.28 -9.01 7.05
CA GLN A 138 5.12 -9.54 5.99
C GLN A 138 5.53 -8.42 5.02
N ALA A 139 6.79 -8.45 4.63
CA ALA A 139 7.36 -7.48 3.72
C ALA A 139 8.17 -8.15 2.62
N THR A 140 8.24 -7.49 1.47
CA THR A 140 9.14 -7.85 0.37
C THR A 140 9.77 -6.59 -0.20
N VAL A 141 10.95 -6.76 -0.78
CA VAL A 141 11.68 -5.71 -1.48
C VAL A 141 11.81 -6.09 -2.95
N VAL A 142 11.58 -5.14 -3.83
CA VAL A 142 11.76 -5.30 -5.27
C VAL A 142 12.85 -4.34 -5.74
N GLU A 143 14.00 -4.89 -6.08
CA GLU A 143 15.18 -4.10 -6.48
C GLU A 143 15.01 -3.48 -7.87
N ASN A 144 14.45 -4.24 -8.80
CA ASN A 144 14.18 -3.80 -10.15
C ASN A 144 13.05 -4.66 -10.76
N ASN A 145 12.56 -4.26 -11.93
CA ASN A 145 11.44 -4.95 -12.57
C ASN A 145 11.82 -6.27 -13.28
N PHE A 146 13.11 -6.61 -13.37
CA PHE A 146 13.60 -7.84 -14.00
C PHE A 146 13.89 -8.93 -12.99
N ALA A 147 14.10 -8.60 -11.72
CA ALA A 147 14.31 -9.55 -10.65
C ALA A 147 12.97 -9.95 -10.01
N PRO A 148 12.85 -11.18 -9.48
CA PRO A 148 11.69 -11.51 -8.67
C PRO A 148 11.68 -10.68 -7.38
N PRO A 149 10.52 -10.43 -6.77
CA PRO A 149 10.49 -9.86 -5.43
C PRO A 149 11.23 -10.75 -4.45
N ALA A 150 11.87 -10.16 -3.46
CA ALA A 150 12.58 -10.91 -2.43
C ALA A 150 11.62 -11.83 -1.65
N PRO A 151 12.11 -12.99 -1.14
CA PRO A 151 11.28 -13.84 -0.28
C PRO A 151 10.69 -13.05 0.88
N PRO A 152 9.41 -13.28 1.26
CA PRO A 152 8.76 -12.50 2.30
C PRO A 152 9.43 -12.72 3.66
N VAL A 153 9.59 -11.62 4.39
CA VAL A 153 10.07 -11.63 5.78
C VAL A 153 9.06 -10.90 6.65
N VAL A 154 8.93 -11.36 7.90
CA VAL A 154 8.08 -10.65 8.87
C VAL A 154 8.93 -9.56 9.52
N VAL A 155 8.42 -8.32 9.45
CA VAL A 155 9.07 -7.16 10.07
C VAL A 155 8.39 -6.82 11.39
N ASN A 156 9.19 -6.41 12.38
CA ASN A 156 8.64 -5.94 13.64
C ASN A 156 8.42 -4.43 13.57
N PRO A 157 7.17 -3.96 13.65
CA PRO A 157 6.88 -2.53 13.58
C PRO A 157 7.47 -1.71 14.73
N LEU A 158 7.92 -2.38 15.81
CA LEU A 158 8.56 -1.71 16.95
C LEU A 158 10.08 -1.55 16.78
N MET A 159 10.67 -2.11 15.73
CA MET A 159 12.12 -1.99 15.49
C MET A 159 12.44 -0.70 14.75
N LYS A 160 13.25 0.15 15.38
CA LYS A 160 13.74 1.40 14.79
C LYS A 160 14.52 1.22 13.48
N ALA A 161 15.12 0.06 13.25
CA ALA A 161 15.83 -0.22 12.01
C ALA A 161 14.93 -0.28 10.77
N LEU A 162 13.62 -0.28 10.95
CA LEU A 162 12.62 -0.27 9.90
C LEU A 162 11.99 1.11 9.72
N ASP A 163 12.53 2.11 10.39
CA ASP A 163 11.94 3.43 10.59
C ASP A 163 11.43 4.12 9.33
N ASN A 164 12.16 4.04 8.25
CA ASN A 164 11.76 4.76 7.04
C ASN A 164 10.47 4.23 6.42
N ASN A 165 10.17 2.96 6.62
CA ASN A 165 8.96 2.32 6.10
C ASN A 165 7.85 2.21 7.15
N VAL A 166 8.20 2.21 8.42
CA VAL A 166 7.28 2.08 9.55
C VAL A 166 6.81 3.43 10.08
N GLN A 167 7.64 4.47 10.00
CA GLN A 167 7.23 5.84 10.35
C GLN A 167 5.97 6.32 9.64
N LEU A 168 5.61 5.66 8.58
CA LEU A 168 4.43 5.99 7.80
C LEU A 168 3.14 5.49 8.38
N VAL A 169 3.24 4.51 9.22
CA VAL A 169 2.11 4.02 9.97
C VAL A 169 1.71 5.03 11.05
N SER A 170 2.67 5.80 11.56
CA SER A 170 2.42 6.86 12.55
C SER A 170 1.68 8.07 11.99
N LEU A 171 1.57 8.19 10.68
CA LEU A 171 0.89 9.32 10.06
C LEU A 171 -0.62 9.31 10.20
N GLU A 172 -1.19 8.20 10.61
CA GLU A 172 -2.64 8.12 10.82
C GLU A 172 -3.12 8.82 12.09
N THR A 173 -2.22 9.18 12.96
CA THR A 173 -2.57 9.73 14.27
C THR A 173 -2.49 11.25 14.35
N ASP A 174 -1.96 11.84 13.32
CA ASP A 174 -1.94 13.29 13.16
C ASP A 174 -3.11 13.74 12.29
#